data_fc9c98d08e43a1aa6f2742d6df7c083c
#
_entry.id   fc9c98d08e43a1aa6f2742d6df7c083c
#
_cell.length_a   1.000
_cell.length_b   1.000
_cell.length_c   1.000
_cell.angle_alpha   90.00
_cell.angle_beta   90.00
_cell.angle_gamma   90.00
#
_symmetry.space_group_name_H-M   'P 1'
#
loop_
_entity.id
_entity.type
_entity.pdbx_description
1 polymer ?
#
loop_
_entity_poly.entity_id
_entity_poly.type
_entity_poly.pdbx_seq_one_letter_code
_entity_poly.pdbx_strand_id
1 'polypeptide(L)'
;MLSKILLFSICIFLIKNNVIFAAENVEVCYNYSCYAKQKISVSDDEINYIKNVIFMKNNANTNVEIERENIIKAIAFLYKIASKQTPIFRDVAGNYNDPSHGKMDCIDHSNNTFTFLRMLEKYKLLKFHKVGQIETRYFLHLIPSHYAVSIQEIADNKIYIIDSWYANIFADELPKIFDITTWKNDDIDLEVY
;
A
#
# COMPACT_ATOMS: atom_id res chain seq x y z
N MET A 1 -60.32 30.73 -39.10
CA MET A 1 -60.02 30.03 -37.83
C MET A 1 -58.58 29.54 -37.88
N LEU A 2 -57.67 30.30 -37.25
CA LEU A 2 -56.23 29.92 -37.23
C LEU A 2 -55.96 29.11 -35.95
N SER A 3 -55.56 27.86 -36.12
CA SER A 3 -55.10 27.00 -35.06
C SER A 3 -53.67 27.37 -34.67
N LYS A 4 -53.49 27.83 -33.42
CA LYS A 4 -52.18 28.11 -32.81
C LYS A 4 -51.57 26.77 -32.37
N ILE A 5 -50.54 26.28 -33.06
CA ILE A 5 -49.74 25.15 -32.61
C ILE A 5 -48.73 25.70 -31.61
N LEU A 6 -48.87 25.31 -30.36
CA LEU A 6 -47.97 25.64 -29.26
C LEU A 6 -46.82 24.64 -29.28
N LEU A 7 -45.64 25.04 -29.78
CA LEU A 7 -44.41 24.25 -29.69
C LEU A 7 -43.84 24.31 -28.26
N PHE A 8 -44.05 23.23 -27.52
CA PHE A 8 -43.40 23.03 -26.22
C PHE A 8 -41.97 22.58 -26.45
N SER A 9 -41.05 23.51 -26.30
CA SER A 9 -39.61 23.18 -26.32
C SER A 9 -39.21 22.55 -25.00
N ILE A 10 -39.02 21.22 -25.00
CA ILE A 10 -38.47 20.47 -23.83
C ILE A 10 -36.98 20.68 -23.83
N CYS A 11 -36.47 21.60 -23.02
CA CYS A 11 -35.08 21.69 -22.64
C CYS A 11 -34.71 20.51 -21.74
N ILE A 12 -34.17 19.43 -22.31
CA ILE A 12 -33.55 18.35 -21.56
C ILE A 12 -32.24 18.90 -21.00
N PHE A 13 -32.26 19.33 -19.74
CA PHE A 13 -31.05 19.58 -18.97
C PHE A 13 -30.37 18.24 -18.71
N LEU A 14 -29.35 17.94 -19.50
CA LEU A 14 -28.40 16.87 -19.19
C LEU A 14 -27.64 17.28 -17.93
N ILE A 15 -28.17 16.91 -16.77
CA ILE A 15 -27.41 16.95 -15.53
C ILE A 15 -26.28 15.94 -15.71
N LYS A 16 -25.08 16.44 -16.06
CA LYS A 16 -23.86 15.66 -15.87
C LYS A 16 -23.77 15.42 -14.36
N ASN A 17 -24.18 14.26 -13.92
CA ASN A 17 -23.84 13.77 -12.59
C ASN A 17 -22.31 13.65 -12.56
N ASN A 18 -21.64 14.71 -12.12
CA ASN A 18 -20.27 14.59 -11.62
C ASN A 18 -20.40 13.72 -10.38
N VAL A 19 -20.20 12.43 -10.55
CA VAL A 19 -19.98 11.53 -9.42
C VAL A 19 -18.70 12.08 -8.77
N ILE A 20 -18.88 12.76 -7.66
CA ILE A 20 -17.77 13.19 -6.80
C ILE A 20 -17.26 11.89 -6.19
N PHE A 21 -16.23 11.33 -6.79
CA PHE A 21 -15.56 10.17 -6.27
C PHE A 21 -14.87 10.58 -4.98
N ALA A 22 -15.23 9.94 -3.90
CA ALA A 22 -14.65 10.22 -2.60
C ALA A 22 -13.28 9.57 -2.53
N ALA A 23 -12.22 10.38 -2.54
CA ALA A 23 -10.87 9.90 -2.33
C ALA A 23 -10.76 9.10 -1.02
N GLU A 24 -10.02 8.00 -1.05
CA GLU A 24 -9.71 7.24 0.17
C GLU A 24 -8.66 7.99 0.96
N ASN A 25 -8.95 8.25 2.24
CA ASN A 25 -7.99 8.88 3.13
C ASN A 25 -7.33 7.83 4.01
N VAL A 26 -6.01 7.79 3.99
CA VAL A 26 -5.21 6.91 4.83
C VAL A 26 -4.18 7.71 5.62
N GLU A 27 -3.78 7.21 6.79
CA GLU A 27 -2.78 7.83 7.63
C GLU A 27 -1.41 7.21 7.36
N VAL A 28 -0.39 8.06 7.23
CA VAL A 28 1.01 7.69 6.98
C VAL A 28 1.87 8.16 8.13
N CYS A 29 2.67 7.24 8.67
CA CYS A 29 3.65 7.45 9.73
C CYS A 29 5.02 7.87 9.17
N TYR A 30 5.75 8.71 9.91
CA TYR A 30 7.14 9.07 9.63
C TYR A 30 7.83 9.71 10.85
N ASN A 31 9.11 10.02 10.75
CA ASN A 31 9.97 10.56 11.81
C ASN A 31 10.20 9.57 12.96
N TYR A 32 10.36 8.29 12.65
CA TYR A 32 10.60 7.18 13.56
C TYR A 32 9.49 6.93 14.59
N SER A 33 9.17 5.68 14.77
CA SER A 33 8.17 5.22 15.75
C SER A 33 6.80 5.91 15.59
N CYS A 34 6.41 6.28 14.37
CA CYS A 34 5.19 7.05 14.08
C CYS A 34 5.09 8.37 14.89
N TYR A 35 6.22 9.02 15.15
CA TYR A 35 6.22 10.29 15.88
C TYR A 35 5.42 11.37 15.16
N ALA A 36 5.46 11.38 13.83
CA ALA A 36 4.61 12.21 12.99
C ALA A 36 3.67 11.36 12.16
N LYS A 37 2.47 11.88 11.96
CA LYS A 37 1.43 11.25 11.16
C LYS A 37 0.75 12.28 10.28
N GLN A 38 0.43 11.89 9.05
CA GLN A 38 -0.28 12.73 8.12
C GLN A 38 -1.31 11.94 7.34
N LYS A 39 -2.52 12.47 7.21
CA LYS A 39 -3.52 11.92 6.30
C LYS A 39 -3.16 12.29 4.87
N ILE A 40 -3.16 11.30 4.00
CA ILE A 40 -3.02 11.45 2.55
C ILE A 40 -4.32 11.04 1.87
N SER A 41 -4.52 11.55 0.67
CA SER A 41 -5.66 11.22 -0.17
C SER A 41 -5.20 10.35 -1.34
N VAL A 42 -5.83 9.20 -1.51
CA VAL A 42 -5.67 8.33 -2.68
C VAL A 42 -6.90 8.53 -3.56
N SER A 43 -6.72 9.08 -4.74
CA SER A 43 -7.80 9.39 -5.68
C SER A 43 -8.40 8.11 -6.29
N ASP A 44 -9.63 8.20 -6.79
CA ASP A 44 -10.25 7.08 -7.50
C ASP A 44 -9.49 6.66 -8.74
N ASP A 45 -8.86 7.59 -9.45
CA ASP A 45 -8.00 7.25 -10.61
C ASP A 45 -6.80 6.41 -10.18
N GLU A 46 -6.19 6.73 -9.03
CA GLU A 46 -5.09 5.93 -8.45
C GLU A 46 -5.58 4.56 -7.97
N ILE A 47 -6.76 4.50 -7.34
CA ILE A 47 -7.39 3.22 -6.96
C ILE A 47 -7.72 2.40 -8.20
N ASN A 48 -8.28 3.00 -9.24
CA ASN A 48 -8.58 2.34 -10.50
C ASN A 48 -7.32 1.88 -11.22
N TYR A 49 -6.21 2.64 -11.13
CA TYR A 49 -4.92 2.19 -11.65
C TYR A 49 -4.45 0.94 -10.92
N ILE A 50 -4.47 0.92 -9.59
CA ILE A 50 -4.10 -0.27 -8.81
C ILE A 50 -4.97 -1.45 -9.23
N LYS A 51 -6.27 -1.28 -9.30
CA LYS A 51 -7.22 -2.33 -9.66
C LYS A 51 -7.01 -2.85 -11.08
N ASN A 52 -6.97 -1.96 -12.07
CA ASN A 52 -7.07 -2.35 -13.48
C ASN A 52 -5.70 -2.60 -14.13
N VAL A 53 -4.65 -1.94 -13.65
CA VAL A 53 -3.31 -2.05 -14.22
C VAL A 53 -2.43 -3.00 -13.43
N ILE A 54 -2.47 -2.95 -12.09
CA ILE A 54 -1.63 -3.81 -11.26
C ILE A 54 -2.28 -5.18 -11.08
N PHE A 55 -3.55 -5.24 -10.64
CA PHE A 55 -4.20 -6.50 -10.30
C PHE A 55 -4.91 -7.20 -11.47
N MET A 56 -5.54 -6.47 -12.39
CA MET A 56 -6.35 -7.08 -13.46
C MET A 56 -5.58 -7.37 -14.74
N LYS A 57 -4.39 -6.81 -14.95
CA LYS A 57 -3.60 -7.01 -16.17
C LYS A 57 -3.34 -8.48 -16.49
N ASN A 58 -3.32 -9.37 -15.48
CA ASN A 58 -3.05 -10.80 -15.62
C ASN A 58 -4.25 -11.68 -15.19
N ASN A 59 -5.47 -11.18 -15.29
CA ASN A 59 -6.66 -11.80 -14.66
C ASN A 59 -6.95 -13.25 -15.14
N ALA A 60 -6.58 -13.63 -16.33
CA ALA A 60 -6.82 -14.98 -16.88
C ALA A 60 -5.93 -16.06 -16.23
N ASN A 61 -4.76 -15.69 -15.68
CA ASN A 61 -3.77 -16.60 -15.11
C ASN A 61 -3.34 -16.19 -13.69
N THR A 62 -4.17 -15.42 -12.97
CA THR A 62 -3.82 -14.99 -11.62
C THR A 62 -3.74 -16.19 -10.68
N ASN A 63 -2.63 -16.32 -10.00
CA ASN A 63 -2.35 -17.31 -8.95
C ASN A 63 -1.78 -16.61 -7.71
N VAL A 64 -1.43 -17.38 -6.70
CA VAL A 64 -0.91 -16.88 -5.42
C VAL A 64 0.39 -16.08 -5.58
N GLU A 65 1.30 -16.52 -6.45
CA GLU A 65 2.59 -15.85 -6.71
C GLU A 65 2.37 -14.51 -7.38
N ILE A 66 1.55 -14.47 -8.44
CA ILE A 66 1.22 -13.25 -9.18
C ILE A 66 0.52 -12.25 -8.26
N GLU A 67 -0.35 -12.71 -7.36
CA GLU A 67 -0.98 -11.81 -6.40
C GLU A 67 0.04 -11.20 -5.43
N ARG A 68 1.02 -11.98 -4.93
CA ARG A 68 2.11 -11.45 -4.09
C ARG A 68 2.93 -10.38 -4.82
N GLU A 69 3.27 -10.61 -6.09
CA GLU A 69 3.94 -9.60 -6.91
C GLU A 69 3.09 -8.33 -7.10
N ASN A 70 1.79 -8.48 -7.32
CA ASN A 70 0.89 -7.35 -7.48
C ASN A 70 0.73 -6.57 -6.17
N ILE A 71 0.71 -7.25 -5.03
CA ILE A 71 0.69 -6.62 -3.71
C ILE A 71 1.90 -5.71 -3.52
N ILE A 72 3.13 -6.19 -3.74
CA ILE A 72 4.33 -5.36 -3.53
C ILE A 72 4.41 -4.20 -4.52
N LYS A 73 3.94 -4.38 -5.77
CA LYS A 73 3.82 -3.29 -6.76
C LYS A 73 2.81 -2.23 -6.29
N ALA A 74 1.66 -2.65 -5.75
CA ALA A 74 0.65 -1.75 -5.24
C ALA A 74 1.14 -0.98 -4.00
N ILE A 75 1.84 -1.65 -3.07
CA ILE A 75 2.46 -1.01 -1.91
C ILE A 75 3.48 0.05 -2.35
N ALA A 76 4.39 -0.27 -3.27
CA ALA A 76 5.35 0.70 -3.80
C ALA A 76 4.65 1.91 -4.46
N PHE A 77 3.57 1.67 -5.21
CA PHE A 77 2.79 2.74 -5.83
C PHE A 77 2.12 3.64 -4.78
N LEU A 78 1.57 3.06 -3.71
CA LEU A 78 0.96 3.81 -2.60
C LEU A 78 1.99 4.64 -1.83
N TYR A 79 3.20 4.13 -1.62
CA TYR A 79 4.31 4.93 -1.07
C TYR A 79 4.65 6.12 -1.97
N LYS A 80 4.64 5.95 -3.31
CA LYS A 80 4.85 7.06 -4.25
C LYS A 80 3.73 8.10 -4.20
N ILE A 81 2.48 7.70 -3.98
CA ILE A 81 1.37 8.63 -3.75
C ILE A 81 1.60 9.38 -2.43
N ALA A 82 1.95 8.67 -1.37
CA ALA A 82 2.23 9.24 -0.07
C ALA A 82 3.40 10.25 -0.11
N SER A 83 4.46 9.95 -0.84
CA SER A 83 5.64 10.83 -0.98
C SER A 83 5.36 12.17 -1.65
N LYS A 84 4.30 12.26 -2.46
CA LYS A 84 3.87 13.52 -3.07
C LYS A 84 3.13 14.44 -2.07
N GLN A 85 2.67 13.88 -0.96
CA GLN A 85 1.82 14.57 0.02
C GLN A 85 2.49 14.69 1.40
N THR A 86 3.58 13.96 1.64
CA THR A 86 4.31 13.92 2.90
C THR A 86 5.82 14.01 2.64
N PRO A 87 6.64 14.30 3.65
CA PRO A 87 8.09 14.40 3.47
C PRO A 87 8.81 13.05 3.34
N ILE A 88 8.10 11.90 3.31
CA ILE A 88 8.71 10.56 3.27
C ILE A 88 9.55 10.29 2.02
N PHE A 89 9.48 11.13 0.98
CA PHE A 89 10.35 11.04 -0.20
C PHE A 89 11.84 11.17 0.15
N ARG A 90 12.18 11.60 1.37
CA ARG A 90 13.55 11.73 1.89
C ARG A 90 14.08 10.44 2.50
N ASP A 91 13.22 9.46 2.67
CA ASP A 91 13.60 8.19 3.26
C ASP A 91 14.49 7.37 2.34
N VAL A 92 15.32 6.51 2.92
CA VAL A 92 16.21 5.58 2.24
C VAL A 92 16.14 4.21 2.91
N ALA A 93 16.39 3.17 2.15
CA ALA A 93 16.39 1.79 2.67
C ALA A 93 17.33 1.63 3.86
N GLY A 94 16.90 0.87 4.86
CA GLY A 94 17.73 0.50 6.00
C GLY A 94 18.13 1.65 6.91
N ASN A 95 17.34 2.72 6.98
CA ASN A 95 17.69 3.92 7.74
C ASN A 95 17.55 3.70 9.26
N TYR A 96 18.66 3.58 9.97
CA TYR A 96 18.71 3.31 11.40
C TYR A 96 18.91 4.53 12.28
N ASN A 97 19.74 5.47 11.85
CA ASN A 97 20.36 6.46 12.75
C ASN A 97 20.11 7.90 12.35
N ASP A 98 19.21 8.15 11.41
CA ASP A 98 18.90 9.49 10.95
C ASP A 98 17.40 9.80 11.11
N PRO A 99 16.94 10.24 12.29
CA PRO A 99 15.54 10.61 12.53
C PRO A 99 15.18 11.96 11.92
N SER A 100 15.92 12.44 10.93
CA SER A 100 15.62 13.70 10.28
C SER A 100 14.25 13.71 9.61
N HIS A 101 13.73 14.89 9.39
CA HIS A 101 12.36 15.06 8.91
C HIS A 101 12.05 14.28 7.63
N GLY A 102 11.06 13.41 7.71
CA GLY A 102 10.60 12.57 6.61
C GLY A 102 11.23 11.19 6.53
N LYS A 103 12.23 10.90 7.36
CA LYS A 103 12.83 9.57 7.45
C LYS A 103 11.91 8.60 8.19
N MET A 104 12.03 7.31 7.90
CA MET A 104 11.21 6.25 8.46
C MET A 104 12.06 5.12 9.00
N ASP A 105 11.69 4.61 10.19
CA ASP A 105 12.21 3.35 10.73
C ASP A 105 11.31 2.16 10.34
N CYS A 106 11.66 0.97 10.79
CA CYS A 106 10.87 -0.23 10.53
C CYS A 106 9.45 -0.16 11.15
N ILE A 107 9.26 0.63 12.21
CA ILE A 107 7.93 0.84 12.81
C ILE A 107 7.06 1.69 11.87
N ASP A 108 7.59 2.78 11.33
CA ASP A 108 6.89 3.60 10.35
C ASP A 108 6.54 2.78 9.11
N HIS A 109 7.53 2.05 8.55
CA HIS A 109 7.35 1.21 7.39
C HIS A 109 6.29 0.12 7.61
N SER A 110 6.33 -0.58 8.73
CA SER A 110 5.35 -1.64 9.03
C SER A 110 3.93 -1.08 9.19
N ASN A 111 3.75 0.06 9.87
CA ASN A 111 2.45 0.71 10.02
C ASN A 111 1.89 1.20 8.68
N ASN A 112 2.72 1.82 7.85
CA ASN A 112 2.32 2.30 6.53
C ASN A 112 1.94 1.14 5.62
N THR A 113 2.77 0.09 5.56
CA THR A 113 2.50 -1.11 4.78
C THR A 113 1.21 -1.80 5.25
N PHE A 114 0.98 -1.90 6.56
CA PHE A 114 -0.25 -2.45 7.12
C PHE A 114 -1.48 -1.64 6.67
N THR A 115 -1.41 -0.32 6.77
CA THR A 115 -2.48 0.59 6.33
C THR A 115 -2.79 0.40 4.84
N PHE A 116 -1.78 0.31 4.00
CA PHE A 116 -1.93 0.11 2.56
C PHE A 116 -2.52 -1.27 2.23
N LEU A 117 -2.07 -2.33 2.90
CA LEU A 117 -2.65 -3.67 2.76
C LEU A 117 -4.11 -3.72 3.15
N ARG A 118 -4.50 -3.08 4.26
CA ARG A 118 -5.89 -2.99 4.69
C ARG A 118 -6.74 -2.24 3.67
N MET A 119 -6.19 -1.23 3.00
CA MET A 119 -6.87 -0.56 1.89
C MET A 119 -7.08 -1.52 0.71
N LEU A 120 -6.05 -2.28 0.29
CA LEU A 120 -6.20 -3.28 -0.79
C LEU A 120 -7.27 -4.32 -0.44
N GLU A 121 -7.31 -4.79 0.79
CA GLU A 121 -8.32 -5.73 1.28
C GLU A 121 -9.74 -5.12 1.27
N LYS A 122 -9.89 -3.87 1.73
CA LYS A 122 -11.16 -3.11 1.68
C LYS A 122 -11.72 -3.03 0.25
N TYR A 123 -10.85 -2.82 -0.74
CA TYR A 123 -11.21 -2.80 -2.15
C TYR A 123 -11.33 -4.19 -2.80
N LYS A 124 -11.24 -5.27 -1.99
CA LYS A 124 -11.37 -6.68 -2.42
C LYS A 124 -10.39 -7.06 -3.53
N LEU A 125 -9.18 -6.54 -3.47
CA LEU A 125 -8.12 -6.82 -4.44
C LEU A 125 -7.32 -8.08 -4.09
N LEU A 126 -7.39 -8.53 -2.83
CA LEU A 126 -6.75 -9.74 -2.35
C LEU A 126 -7.71 -10.91 -2.51
N LYS A 127 -7.38 -11.88 -3.38
CA LYS A 127 -8.20 -13.07 -3.66
C LYS A 127 -7.65 -14.31 -2.99
N PHE A 128 -6.32 -14.42 -2.93
CA PHE A 128 -5.60 -15.59 -2.43
C PHE A 128 -4.96 -15.34 -1.07
N HIS A 129 -4.87 -14.08 -0.64
CA HIS A 129 -4.28 -13.71 0.64
C HIS A 129 -5.24 -12.88 1.48
N LYS A 130 -5.07 -12.94 2.77
CA LYS A 130 -5.66 -12.02 3.76
C LYS A 130 -4.55 -11.28 4.49
N VAL A 131 -4.84 -10.07 4.93
CA VAL A 131 -3.91 -9.27 5.73
C VAL A 131 -3.77 -9.91 7.11
N GLY A 132 -2.53 -10.14 7.50
CA GLY A 132 -2.18 -10.65 8.83
C GLY A 132 -2.00 -9.52 9.85
N GLN A 133 -0.84 -9.48 10.48
CA GLN A 133 -0.51 -8.53 11.52
C GLN A 133 0.91 -7.96 11.32
N ILE A 134 1.29 -6.99 12.13
CA ILE A 134 2.67 -6.56 12.24
C ILE A 134 3.40 -7.62 13.04
N GLU A 135 4.39 -8.26 12.41
CA GLU A 135 5.26 -9.27 12.99
C GLU A 135 6.51 -8.62 13.54
N THR A 136 7.06 -9.26 14.58
CA THR A 136 8.31 -8.82 15.22
C THR A 136 9.37 -9.88 15.03
N ARG A 137 10.56 -9.47 14.60
CA ARG A 137 11.78 -10.29 14.67
C ARG A 137 12.54 -9.90 15.93
N TYR A 138 13.17 -10.89 16.54
CA TYR A 138 13.89 -10.70 17.81
C TYR A 138 15.35 -11.06 17.63
N PHE A 139 16.24 -10.19 18.09
CA PHE A 139 17.65 -10.50 18.27
C PHE A 139 17.81 -11.42 19.50
N LEU A 140 18.52 -12.53 19.34
CA LEU A 140 18.69 -13.56 20.37
C LEU A 140 17.37 -14.02 21.01
N HIS A 141 16.25 -13.97 20.30
CA HIS A 141 14.89 -14.29 20.76
C HIS A 141 14.39 -13.45 21.96
N LEU A 142 15.07 -12.36 22.32
CA LEU A 142 14.78 -11.57 23.52
C LEU A 142 14.49 -10.11 23.24
N ILE A 143 15.20 -9.50 22.30
CA ILE A 143 15.12 -8.06 22.04
C ILE A 143 14.43 -7.84 20.71
N PRO A 144 13.31 -7.09 20.63
CA PRO A 144 12.71 -6.73 19.35
C PRO A 144 13.74 -5.98 18.49
N SER A 145 14.01 -6.49 17.29
CA SER A 145 15.03 -5.93 16.40
C SER A 145 14.43 -5.32 15.14
N HIS A 146 13.32 -5.89 14.65
CA HIS A 146 12.73 -5.44 13.39
C HIS A 146 11.23 -5.74 13.33
N TYR A 147 10.48 -4.92 12.55
CA TYR A 147 9.04 -5.03 12.35
C TYR A 147 8.70 -5.03 10.86
N ALA A 148 7.82 -5.92 10.45
CA ALA A 148 7.25 -5.95 9.10
C ALA A 148 5.84 -6.55 9.11
N VAL A 149 5.12 -6.56 7.99
CA VAL A 149 3.73 -6.97 7.96
C VAL A 149 3.57 -8.35 7.34
N SER A 150 2.76 -9.21 7.96
CA SER A 150 2.40 -10.50 7.40
C SER A 150 1.17 -10.43 6.50
N ILE A 151 1.18 -11.28 5.47
CA ILE A 151 -0.01 -11.72 4.72
C ILE A 151 -0.10 -13.24 4.84
N GLN A 152 -1.31 -13.77 4.88
CA GLN A 152 -1.53 -15.21 4.96
C GLN A 152 -2.23 -15.70 3.70
N GLU A 153 -1.66 -16.72 3.06
CA GLU A 153 -2.28 -17.43 1.97
C GLU A 153 -3.51 -18.20 2.48
N ILE A 154 -4.65 -18.06 1.79
CA ILE A 154 -5.93 -18.61 2.26
C ILE A 154 -5.98 -20.13 2.11
N ALA A 155 -5.34 -20.70 1.07
CA ALA A 155 -5.46 -22.09 0.72
C ALA A 155 -4.74 -23.03 1.69
N ASP A 156 -3.54 -22.69 2.12
CA ASP A 156 -2.66 -23.53 2.92
C ASP A 156 -2.18 -22.90 4.23
N ASN A 157 -2.65 -21.68 4.52
CA ASN A 157 -2.30 -20.87 5.70
C ASN A 157 -0.82 -20.48 5.78
N LYS A 158 -0.05 -20.58 4.70
CA LYS A 158 1.32 -20.08 4.67
C LYS A 158 1.35 -18.58 4.93
N ILE A 159 2.36 -18.16 5.68
CA ILE A 159 2.54 -16.77 6.06
C ILE A 159 3.77 -16.21 5.34
N TYR A 160 3.58 -15.06 4.69
CA TYR A 160 4.62 -14.30 4.04
C TYR A 160 4.74 -12.93 4.69
N ILE A 161 5.96 -12.41 4.74
CA ILE A 161 6.27 -11.09 5.27
C ILE A 161 6.53 -10.13 4.12
N ILE A 162 5.87 -8.98 4.16
CA ILE A 162 6.14 -7.85 3.27
C ILE A 162 6.95 -6.84 4.06
N ASP A 163 8.19 -6.68 3.65
CA ASP A 163 9.15 -5.79 4.29
C ASP A 163 9.54 -4.67 3.34
N SER A 164 9.05 -3.48 3.62
CA SER A 164 9.30 -2.29 2.82
C SER A 164 10.52 -1.50 3.28
N TRP A 165 11.06 -1.78 4.48
CA TRP A 165 12.18 -1.03 5.04
C TRP A 165 13.51 -1.28 4.31
N TYR A 166 13.70 -2.50 3.76
CA TYR A 166 14.87 -2.85 2.97
C TYR A 166 14.84 -2.37 1.52
N ALA A 167 13.78 -1.71 1.09
CA ALA A 167 13.61 -1.28 -0.28
C ALA A 167 13.77 0.23 -0.42
N ASN A 168 14.60 0.65 -1.35
CA ASN A 168 14.70 2.06 -1.75
C ASN A 168 13.53 2.40 -2.70
N ILE A 169 12.31 2.44 -2.14
CA ILE A 169 11.05 2.54 -2.89
C ILE A 169 11.02 3.82 -3.75
N PHE A 170 11.67 4.88 -3.28
CA PHE A 170 11.73 6.15 -4.02
C PHE A 170 12.78 6.14 -5.15
N ALA A 171 13.62 5.10 -5.21
CA ALA A 171 14.50 4.76 -6.33
C ALA A 171 13.97 3.55 -7.14
N ASP A 172 12.66 3.35 -7.16
CA ASP A 172 11.94 2.32 -7.92
C ASP A 172 12.17 0.86 -7.46
N GLU A 173 12.76 0.63 -6.30
CA GLU A 173 12.81 -0.72 -5.73
C GLU A 173 11.45 -1.13 -5.16
N LEU A 174 11.14 -2.43 -5.22
CA LEU A 174 9.92 -2.99 -4.65
C LEU A 174 10.18 -3.49 -3.22
N PRO A 175 9.17 -3.41 -2.33
CA PRO A 175 9.22 -4.09 -1.03
C PRO A 175 9.61 -5.55 -1.20
N LYS A 176 10.42 -6.06 -0.28
CA LYS A 176 10.83 -7.47 -0.28
C LYS A 176 9.72 -8.33 0.31
N ILE A 177 9.66 -9.57 -0.17
CA ILE A 177 8.72 -10.57 0.36
C ILE A 177 9.48 -11.81 0.77
N PHE A 178 9.18 -12.35 1.95
CA PHE A 178 9.87 -13.48 2.54
C PHE A 178 8.84 -14.50 3.06
N ASP A 179 9.20 -15.77 3.08
CA ASP A 179 8.58 -16.72 3.99
C ASP A 179 8.84 -16.31 5.44
N ILE A 180 7.84 -16.47 6.32
CA ILE A 180 7.98 -16.02 7.72
C ILE A 180 9.12 -16.71 8.47
N THR A 181 9.40 -17.98 8.16
CA THR A 181 10.45 -18.74 8.81
C THR A 181 11.83 -18.20 8.40
N THR A 182 12.01 -17.96 7.11
CA THR A 182 13.19 -17.31 6.57
C THR A 182 13.39 -15.94 7.20
N TRP A 183 12.33 -15.08 7.18
CA TRP A 183 12.43 -13.72 7.71
C TRP A 183 12.77 -13.69 9.22
N LYS A 184 12.28 -14.64 10.01
CA LYS A 184 12.57 -14.71 11.46
C LYS A 184 13.96 -15.26 11.79
N ASN A 185 14.55 -16.06 10.90
CA ASN A 185 15.80 -16.78 11.14
C ASN A 185 17.01 -16.17 10.44
N ASP A 186 16.79 -15.33 9.40
CA ASP A 186 17.91 -14.73 8.67
C ASP A 186 18.55 -13.57 9.45
N ASP A 187 19.89 -13.61 9.52
CA ASP A 187 20.73 -12.48 9.97
C ASP A 187 20.81 -11.38 8.88
N ILE A 188 19.66 -11.05 8.26
CA ILE A 188 19.58 -10.07 7.16
C ILE A 188 20.12 -8.69 7.60
N ASP A 189 20.19 -8.43 8.90
CA ASP A 189 20.63 -7.14 9.47
C ASP A 189 22.14 -6.92 9.44
N LEU A 190 22.94 -7.94 9.11
CA LEU A 190 24.41 -7.83 9.13
C LEU A 190 25.03 -7.37 7.81
N GLU A 191 24.28 -7.35 6.71
CA GLU A 191 24.80 -6.94 5.39
C GLU A 191 24.53 -5.46 5.03
N VAL A 192 23.89 -4.69 5.90
CA VAL A 192 23.49 -3.29 5.64
C VAL A 192 24.43 -2.28 6.31
N TYR A 193 25.61 -2.72 6.80
CA TYR A 193 26.60 -1.85 7.44
C TYR A 193 27.88 -1.75 6.61
#